data_d0650fe71ccf72ab10ffca89ff301e08
#
_entry.id   d0650fe71ccf72ab10ffca89ff301e08
#
_cell.length_a   1.000
_cell.length_b   1.000
_cell.length_c   1.000
_cell.angle_alpha   90.00
_cell.angle_beta   90.00
_cell.angle_gamma   90.00
#
_symmetry.space_group_name_H-M   'P 1'
#
loop_
_entity.id
_entity.type
_entity.pdbx_description
1 polymer ?
#
loop_
_entity_poly.entity_id
_entity_poly.type
_entity_poly.pdbx_seq_one_letter_code
_entity_poly.pdbx_strand_id
1 'polypeptide(L)'
;MSEQPEPVSPDTIENLEELYVLGETAHELLLETSAQHDRITHHMAAQATRSMKIFTRDLDPLIYDSPEFVEACKHLALRSPYARIEVLAFDSQRIIQRGHRMVELSRSLSSRVEIRRPEKHYEKHRMSFITFDEVGYVYKTYSDRYEGIANYNNPRETREFDKLFAEMWQRSQVDSEIRRLNI
;
A
#
# COMPACT_ATOMS: atom_id res chain seq x y z
N MET A 1 -7.92 -29.68 12.01
CA MET A 1 -7.78 -28.89 10.78
C MET A 1 -8.85 -27.81 10.85
N SER A 2 -8.46 -26.59 11.20
CA SER A 2 -9.40 -25.46 11.16
C SER A 2 -9.52 -25.07 9.68
N GLU A 3 -10.68 -25.36 9.07
CA GLU A 3 -11.03 -24.79 7.78
C GLU A 3 -10.98 -23.26 7.93
N GLN A 4 -10.05 -22.62 7.24
CA GLN A 4 -10.13 -21.18 7.09
C GLN A 4 -11.37 -20.88 6.25
N PRO A 5 -12.23 -19.95 6.67
CA PRO A 5 -13.40 -19.59 5.88
C PRO A 5 -12.96 -19.12 4.49
N GLU A 6 -13.72 -19.51 3.48
CA GLU A 6 -13.45 -19.09 2.10
C GLU A 6 -13.46 -17.56 2.00
N PRO A 7 -12.55 -16.98 1.19
CA PRO A 7 -12.51 -15.53 1.00
C PRO A 7 -13.79 -15.03 0.33
N VAL A 8 -14.27 -13.88 0.74
CA VAL A 8 -15.54 -13.30 0.26
C VAL A 8 -15.29 -11.95 -0.43
N SER A 9 -16.18 -11.58 -1.34
CA SER A 9 -16.15 -10.25 -1.96
C SER A 9 -16.55 -9.17 -0.95
N PRO A 10 -15.83 -8.04 -0.88
CA PRO A 10 -16.21 -6.93 0.00
C PRO A 10 -17.59 -6.34 -0.31
N ASP A 11 -18.07 -6.49 -1.55
CA ASP A 11 -19.37 -5.99 -1.99
C ASP A 11 -20.54 -6.79 -1.43
N THR A 12 -20.28 -8.01 -0.91
CA THR A 12 -21.29 -8.86 -0.26
C THR A 12 -21.45 -8.60 1.23
N ILE A 13 -20.60 -7.74 1.81
CA ILE A 13 -20.58 -7.47 3.25
C ILE A 13 -21.27 -6.12 3.51
N GLU A 14 -22.45 -6.18 4.15
CA GLU A 14 -23.12 -4.99 4.66
C GLU A 14 -22.28 -4.40 5.82
N ASN A 15 -22.14 -3.07 5.85
CA ASN A 15 -21.41 -2.35 6.89
C ASN A 15 -19.94 -2.82 7.06
N LEU A 16 -19.26 -3.15 5.96
CA LEU A 16 -17.86 -3.62 6.00
C LEU A 16 -16.98 -2.64 6.81
N GLU A 17 -17.15 -1.34 6.62
CA GLU A 17 -16.39 -0.30 7.29
C GLU A 17 -16.57 -0.27 8.81
N GLU A 18 -17.68 -0.81 9.32
CA GLU A 18 -17.94 -0.93 10.75
C GLU A 18 -17.43 -2.29 11.31
N LEU A 19 -17.44 -3.32 10.48
CA LEU A 19 -17.14 -4.70 10.90
C LEU A 19 -15.66 -5.07 10.76
N TYR A 20 -14.95 -4.43 9.82
CA TYR A 20 -13.56 -4.76 9.53
C TYR A 20 -12.60 -3.80 10.22
N VAL A 21 -11.92 -4.31 11.24
CA VAL A 21 -10.98 -3.53 12.07
C VAL A 21 -9.56 -4.05 11.84
N LEU A 22 -8.65 -3.12 11.51
CA LEU A 22 -7.24 -3.42 11.30
C LEU A 22 -6.60 -3.96 12.58
N GLY A 23 -5.99 -5.14 12.49
CA GLY A 23 -5.40 -5.85 13.62
C GLY A 23 -6.38 -6.74 14.40
N GLU A 24 -7.66 -6.79 14.01
CA GLU A 24 -8.68 -7.60 14.68
C GLU A 24 -9.38 -8.58 13.75
N THR A 25 -9.81 -8.14 12.57
CA THR A 25 -10.62 -8.96 11.66
C THR A 25 -9.74 -9.80 10.72
N ALA A 26 -9.70 -11.11 10.95
CA ALA A 26 -8.83 -12.04 10.22
C ALA A 26 -9.48 -12.69 8.99
N HIS A 27 -10.67 -12.26 8.59
CA HIS A 27 -11.35 -12.80 7.42
C HIS A 27 -10.74 -12.21 6.13
N GLU A 28 -10.39 -13.09 5.20
CA GLU A 28 -9.81 -12.71 3.92
C GLU A 28 -10.88 -12.22 2.93
N LEU A 29 -10.59 -11.13 2.25
CA LEU A 29 -11.43 -10.55 1.21
C LEU A 29 -10.85 -10.85 -0.17
N LEU A 30 -11.69 -11.27 -1.11
CA LEU A 30 -11.34 -11.41 -2.52
C LEU A 30 -11.61 -10.09 -3.25
N LEU A 31 -10.61 -9.55 -3.92
CA LEU A 31 -10.69 -8.31 -4.67
C LEU A 31 -10.56 -8.59 -6.16
N GLU A 32 -11.44 -8.01 -6.97
CA GLU A 32 -11.50 -8.25 -8.41
C GLU A 32 -11.50 -6.96 -9.25
N THR A 33 -11.82 -5.83 -8.62
CA THR A 33 -11.95 -4.53 -9.30
C THR A 33 -11.08 -3.44 -8.68
N SER A 34 -10.75 -2.42 -9.47
CA SER A 34 -10.05 -1.22 -8.96
C SER A 34 -10.85 -0.52 -7.86
N ALA A 35 -12.18 -0.49 -7.96
CA ALA A 35 -13.04 0.14 -6.96
C ALA A 35 -12.99 -0.60 -5.61
N GLN A 36 -12.95 -1.95 -5.63
CA GLN A 36 -12.76 -2.74 -4.41
C GLN A 36 -11.37 -2.50 -3.80
N HIS A 37 -10.32 -2.46 -4.63
CA HIS A 37 -8.97 -2.14 -4.16
C HIS A 37 -8.89 -0.75 -3.56
N ASP A 38 -9.42 0.28 -4.22
CA ASP A 38 -9.46 1.64 -3.70
C ASP A 38 -10.19 1.70 -2.35
N ARG A 39 -11.41 1.16 -2.28
CA ARG A 39 -12.24 1.12 -1.06
C ARG A 39 -11.52 0.47 0.10
N ILE A 40 -10.98 -0.75 -0.09
CA ILE A 40 -10.34 -1.52 0.98
C ILE A 40 -9.00 -0.90 1.39
N THR A 41 -8.18 -0.48 0.42
CA THR A 41 -6.89 0.15 0.69
C THR A 41 -7.05 1.46 1.46
N HIS A 42 -8.01 2.30 1.06
CA HIS A 42 -8.35 3.53 1.78
C HIS A 42 -8.84 3.24 3.20
N HIS A 43 -9.76 2.29 3.36
CA HIS A 43 -10.32 1.95 4.67
C HIS A 43 -9.25 1.42 5.64
N MET A 44 -8.33 0.57 5.17
CA MET A 44 -7.19 0.11 5.97
C MET A 44 -6.20 1.25 6.28
N ALA A 45 -5.92 2.11 5.29
CA ALA A 45 -5.03 3.25 5.46
C ALA A 45 -5.55 4.23 6.53
N ALA A 46 -6.86 4.48 6.55
CA ALA A 46 -7.49 5.35 7.55
C ALA A 46 -7.39 4.82 8.99
N GLN A 47 -7.23 3.51 9.15
CA GLN A 47 -7.06 2.85 10.44
C GLN A 47 -5.58 2.68 10.86
N ALA A 48 -4.65 2.78 9.93
CA ALA A 48 -3.22 2.60 10.22
C ALA A 48 -2.70 3.66 11.19
N THR A 49 -1.86 3.24 12.13
CA THR A 49 -1.37 4.10 13.21
C THR A 49 0.16 4.18 13.30
N ARG A 50 0.88 3.27 12.64
CA ARG A 50 2.35 3.17 12.76
C ARG A 50 3.07 3.21 11.43
N SER A 51 2.65 2.38 10.48
CA SER A 51 3.41 2.21 9.25
C SER A 51 2.56 1.75 8.07
N MET A 52 2.96 2.17 6.88
CA MET A 52 2.54 1.58 5.61
C MET A 52 3.77 1.34 4.73
N LYS A 53 3.81 0.18 4.07
CA LYS A 53 4.83 -0.16 3.08
C LYS A 53 4.14 -0.55 1.79
N ILE A 54 4.48 0.13 0.71
CA ILE A 54 3.86 -0.04 -0.61
C ILE A 54 4.91 -0.53 -1.59
N PHE A 55 4.71 -1.71 -2.14
CA PHE A 55 5.48 -2.22 -3.27
C PHE A 55 4.60 -2.26 -4.51
N THR A 56 4.95 -1.48 -5.51
CA THR A 56 4.11 -1.29 -6.70
C THR A 56 4.96 -1.03 -7.95
N ARG A 57 4.35 -1.17 -9.12
CA ARG A 57 5.03 -0.84 -10.37
C ARG A 57 5.06 0.69 -10.60
N ASP A 58 3.91 1.34 -10.52
CA ASP A 58 3.74 2.73 -10.98
C ASP A 58 2.79 3.57 -10.11
N LEU A 59 2.52 3.15 -8.87
CA LEU A 59 1.53 3.81 -7.99
C LEU A 59 0.19 4.01 -8.71
N ASP A 60 -0.50 2.93 -9.03
CA ASP A 60 -1.78 2.95 -9.75
C ASP A 60 -2.67 4.09 -9.25
N PRO A 61 -2.97 5.11 -10.09
CA PRO A 61 -3.70 6.30 -9.65
C PRO A 61 -5.15 6.01 -9.24
N LEU A 62 -5.72 4.91 -9.71
CA LEU A 62 -7.07 4.49 -9.29
C LEU A 62 -7.12 3.99 -7.84
N ILE A 63 -5.96 3.70 -7.24
CA ILE A 63 -5.86 3.21 -5.86
C ILE A 63 -5.13 4.23 -4.98
N TYR A 64 -4.00 4.76 -5.44
CA TYR A 64 -3.07 5.52 -4.61
C TYR A 64 -3.11 7.04 -4.81
N ASP A 65 -3.89 7.55 -5.78
CA ASP A 65 -3.99 8.99 -6.07
C ASP A 65 -5.35 9.59 -5.69
N SER A 66 -6.22 8.85 -5.00
CA SER A 66 -7.47 9.40 -4.48
C SER A 66 -7.19 10.40 -3.34
N PRO A 67 -7.94 11.51 -3.26
CA PRO A 67 -7.80 12.48 -2.16
C PRO A 67 -7.94 11.81 -0.79
N GLU A 68 -8.83 10.85 -0.66
CA GLU A 68 -9.13 10.12 0.57
C GLU A 68 -7.94 9.27 1.02
N PHE A 69 -7.31 8.54 0.11
CA PHE A 69 -6.13 7.74 0.42
C PHE A 69 -4.95 8.63 0.84
N VAL A 70 -4.71 9.71 0.10
CA VAL A 70 -3.62 10.65 0.40
C VAL A 70 -3.83 11.37 1.72
N GLU A 71 -5.08 11.73 2.06
CA GLU A 71 -5.39 12.32 3.36
C GLU A 71 -5.18 11.31 4.50
N ALA A 72 -5.55 10.04 4.32
CA ALA A 72 -5.24 8.98 5.28
C ALA A 72 -3.72 8.81 5.48
N CYS A 73 -2.94 8.84 4.41
CA CYS A 73 -1.48 8.83 4.46
C CYS A 73 -0.92 10.03 5.24
N LYS A 74 -1.45 11.22 4.99
CA LYS A 74 -1.05 12.45 5.69
C LYS A 74 -1.39 12.38 7.18
N HIS A 75 -2.57 11.90 7.53
CA HIS A 75 -2.96 11.69 8.92
C HIS A 75 -2.00 10.73 9.62
N LEU A 76 -1.69 9.58 9.01
CA LEU A 76 -0.71 8.65 9.55
C LEU A 76 0.65 9.31 9.75
N ALA A 77 1.19 9.99 8.72
CA ALA A 77 2.50 10.63 8.75
C ALA A 77 2.62 11.70 9.85
N LEU A 78 1.54 12.40 10.16
CA LEU A 78 1.49 13.45 11.17
C LEU A 78 1.13 12.94 12.57
N ARG A 79 0.62 11.72 12.70
CA ARG A 79 0.16 11.15 13.96
C ARG A 79 1.28 10.98 14.99
N SER A 80 2.47 10.61 14.54
CA SER A 80 3.61 10.30 15.41
C SER A 80 4.94 10.62 14.72
N PRO A 81 5.97 11.04 15.45
CA PRO A 81 7.32 11.18 14.92
C PRO A 81 7.93 9.85 14.45
N TYR A 82 7.36 8.72 14.84
CA TYR A 82 7.82 7.38 14.47
C TYR A 82 7.05 6.77 13.30
N ALA A 83 5.91 7.37 12.91
CA ALA A 83 5.14 6.88 11.77
C ALA A 83 5.93 6.98 10.47
N ARG A 84 5.82 5.95 9.62
CA ARG A 84 6.54 5.86 8.35
C ARG A 84 5.63 5.34 7.26
N ILE A 85 5.77 5.95 6.10
CA ILE A 85 5.19 5.47 4.83
C ILE A 85 6.34 5.30 3.87
N GLU A 86 6.61 4.07 3.49
CA GLU A 86 7.71 3.69 2.61
C GLU A 86 7.16 3.11 1.32
N VAL A 87 7.59 3.65 0.19
CA VAL A 87 7.11 3.26 -1.14
C VAL A 87 8.26 2.80 -2.01
N LEU A 88 8.14 1.62 -2.58
CA LEU A 88 9.00 1.12 -3.64
C LEU A 88 8.22 1.10 -4.96
N ALA A 89 8.64 1.92 -5.92
CA ALA A 89 8.03 2.04 -7.23
C ALA A 89 9.07 1.98 -8.35
N PHE A 90 8.80 1.20 -9.40
CA PHE A 90 9.74 1.04 -10.51
C PHE A 90 9.66 2.17 -11.54
N ASP A 91 8.44 2.58 -11.90
CA ASP A 91 8.19 3.51 -13.01
C ASP A 91 7.91 4.93 -12.51
N SER A 92 8.94 5.57 -11.97
CA SER A 92 8.85 6.94 -11.47
C SER A 92 8.58 7.97 -12.58
N GLN A 93 9.06 7.75 -13.79
CA GLN A 93 8.80 8.67 -14.90
C GLN A 93 7.31 8.76 -15.19
N ARG A 94 6.63 7.62 -15.25
CA ARG A 94 5.18 7.57 -15.47
C ARG A 94 4.40 8.25 -14.35
N ILE A 95 4.83 8.04 -13.11
CA ILE A 95 4.24 8.67 -11.91
C ILE A 95 4.37 10.21 -12.01
N ILE A 96 5.56 10.70 -12.33
CA ILE A 96 5.86 12.15 -12.40
C ILE A 96 5.13 12.80 -13.57
N GLN A 97 5.15 12.19 -14.76
CA GLN A 97 4.50 12.75 -15.95
C GLN A 97 3.00 12.95 -15.80
N ARG A 98 2.35 12.07 -15.05
CA ARG A 98 0.91 12.16 -14.76
C ARG A 98 0.57 13.18 -13.68
N GLY A 99 1.55 13.54 -12.85
CA GLY A 99 1.31 14.15 -11.55
C GLY A 99 0.70 13.14 -10.58
N HIS A 100 1.16 13.11 -9.34
CA HIS A 100 0.65 12.15 -8.36
C HIS A 100 0.70 12.76 -6.95
N ARG A 101 -0.42 12.78 -6.25
CA ARG A 101 -0.53 13.40 -4.92
C ARG A 101 0.40 12.76 -3.88
N MET A 102 0.70 11.46 -3.98
CA MET A 102 1.68 10.80 -3.11
C MET A 102 3.10 11.34 -3.31
N VAL A 103 3.46 11.77 -4.53
CA VAL A 103 4.74 12.44 -4.79
C VAL A 103 4.79 13.81 -4.12
N GLU A 104 3.71 14.58 -4.20
CA GLU A 104 3.60 15.87 -3.52
C GLU A 104 3.64 15.69 -2.00
N LEU A 105 2.95 14.69 -1.47
CA LEU A 105 3.00 14.35 -0.05
C LEU A 105 4.42 13.97 0.40
N SER A 106 5.13 13.16 -0.37
CA SER A 106 6.51 12.75 -0.06
C SER A 106 7.49 13.94 -0.08
N ARG A 107 7.25 14.93 -0.93
CA ARG A 107 8.04 16.17 -0.95
C ARG A 107 7.77 17.05 0.27
N SER A 108 6.52 17.17 0.68
CA SER A 108 6.11 17.99 1.82
C SER A 108 6.44 17.36 3.18
N LEU A 109 6.43 16.03 3.28
CA LEU A 109 6.67 15.26 4.50
C LEU A 109 7.81 14.25 4.32
N SER A 110 8.92 14.67 3.73
CA SER A 110 10.03 13.80 3.30
C SER A 110 10.70 12.99 4.41
N SER A 111 10.55 13.39 5.66
CA SER A 111 11.03 12.61 6.83
C SER A 111 10.08 11.47 7.24
N ARG A 112 8.88 11.43 6.67
CA ARG A 112 7.81 10.49 7.04
C ARG A 112 7.33 9.64 5.86
N VAL A 113 7.36 10.22 4.67
CA VAL A 113 6.91 9.58 3.43
C VAL A 113 8.06 9.56 2.45
N GLU A 114 8.57 8.39 2.14
CA GLU A 114 9.72 8.23 1.25
C GLU A 114 9.38 7.29 0.10
N ILE A 115 9.71 7.71 -1.12
CA ILE A 115 9.56 6.93 -2.34
C ILE A 115 10.94 6.61 -2.89
N ARG A 116 11.23 5.32 -3.08
CA ARG A 116 12.49 4.84 -3.65
C ARG A 116 12.24 3.96 -4.86
N ARG A 117 13.26 3.84 -5.69
CA ARG A 117 13.30 2.87 -6.78
C ARG A 117 14.07 1.64 -6.33
N PRO A 118 13.47 0.43 -6.40
CA PRO A 118 14.18 -0.80 -6.13
C PRO A 118 15.20 -1.13 -7.24
N GLU A 119 16.14 -2.00 -6.97
CA GLU A 119 17.07 -2.49 -7.99
C GLU A 119 16.32 -3.21 -9.13
N LYS A 120 16.84 -3.07 -10.35
CA LYS A 120 16.20 -3.57 -11.58
C LYS A 120 15.88 -5.08 -11.54
N HIS A 121 16.69 -5.89 -10.86
CA HIS A 121 16.43 -7.33 -10.82
C HIS A 121 15.14 -7.70 -10.09
N TYR A 122 14.58 -6.82 -9.26
CA TYR A 122 13.28 -7.02 -8.61
C TYR A 122 12.08 -6.74 -9.53
N GLU A 123 12.28 -6.17 -10.74
CA GLU A 123 11.22 -6.00 -11.74
C GLU A 123 10.59 -7.32 -12.20
N LYS A 124 11.28 -8.45 -11.97
CA LYS A 124 10.74 -9.80 -12.19
C LYS A 124 9.53 -10.12 -11.31
N HIS A 125 9.41 -9.47 -10.16
CA HIS A 125 8.25 -9.59 -9.29
C HIS A 125 7.07 -8.87 -9.91
N ARG A 126 6.09 -9.63 -10.37
CA ARG A 126 4.89 -9.09 -11.04
C ARG A 126 3.81 -8.64 -10.06
N MET A 127 3.91 -9.05 -8.81
CA MET A 127 2.98 -8.71 -7.75
C MET A 127 3.11 -7.24 -7.33
N SER A 128 2.09 -6.77 -6.66
CA SER A 128 2.14 -5.56 -5.84
C SER A 128 1.44 -5.79 -4.52
N PHE A 129 1.86 -5.08 -3.48
CA PHE A 129 1.24 -5.17 -2.17
C PHE A 129 1.38 -3.87 -1.39
N ILE A 130 0.51 -3.71 -0.43
CA ILE A 130 0.63 -2.74 0.65
C ILE A 130 0.42 -3.45 1.98
N THR A 131 1.25 -3.14 2.97
CA THR A 131 1.10 -3.62 4.35
C THR A 131 0.79 -2.46 5.28
N PHE A 132 0.03 -2.76 6.33
CA PHE A 132 -0.43 -1.79 7.31
C PHE A 132 -0.09 -2.29 8.73
N ASP A 133 0.67 -1.49 9.48
CA ASP A 133 0.99 -1.72 10.90
C ASP A 133 1.58 -3.11 11.22
N GLU A 134 2.15 -3.81 10.22
CA GLU A 134 2.66 -5.18 10.31
C GLU A 134 1.59 -6.25 10.64
N VAL A 135 0.30 -5.92 10.47
CA VAL A 135 -0.80 -6.82 10.81
C VAL A 135 -1.74 -7.11 9.66
N GLY A 136 -1.93 -6.17 8.72
CA GLY A 136 -2.83 -6.33 7.59
C GLY A 136 -2.16 -6.02 6.26
N TYR A 137 -2.76 -6.50 5.17
CA TYR A 137 -2.24 -6.30 3.83
C TYR A 137 -3.34 -6.27 2.76
N VAL A 138 -3.01 -5.66 1.64
CA VAL A 138 -3.69 -5.82 0.34
C VAL A 138 -2.65 -6.28 -0.66
N TYR A 139 -2.96 -7.34 -1.40
CA TYR A 139 -2.03 -7.99 -2.32
C TYR A 139 -2.67 -8.20 -3.69
N LYS A 140 -1.92 -7.98 -4.76
CA LYS A 140 -2.27 -8.34 -6.13
C LYS A 140 -1.20 -9.29 -6.68
N THR A 141 -1.63 -10.39 -7.27
CA THR A 141 -0.74 -11.35 -7.91
C THR A 141 -0.01 -10.74 -9.11
N TYR A 142 -0.71 -9.87 -9.85
CA TYR A 142 -0.15 -9.12 -10.97
C TYR A 142 -0.46 -7.65 -10.79
N SER A 143 0.58 -6.81 -10.88
CA SER A 143 0.45 -5.36 -10.67
C SER A 143 -0.45 -4.66 -11.70
N ASP A 144 -0.59 -5.25 -12.89
CA ASP A 144 -1.41 -4.76 -14.00
C ASP A 144 -2.84 -5.28 -14.01
N ARG A 145 -3.24 -6.04 -12.99
CA ARG A 145 -4.59 -6.60 -12.82
C ARG A 145 -5.14 -6.28 -11.44
N TYR A 146 -6.43 -6.52 -11.26
CA TYR A 146 -7.10 -6.25 -9.99
C TYR A 146 -7.50 -7.51 -9.21
N GLU A 147 -7.17 -8.69 -9.72
CA GLU A 147 -7.32 -9.91 -8.93
C GLU A 147 -6.33 -9.92 -7.78
N GLY A 148 -6.86 -10.00 -6.59
CA GLY A 148 -6.05 -9.94 -5.38
C GLY A 148 -6.83 -10.29 -4.12
N ILE A 149 -6.18 -10.14 -3.00
CA ILE A 149 -6.74 -10.43 -1.69
C ILE A 149 -6.39 -9.32 -0.69
N ALA A 150 -7.21 -9.18 0.33
CA ALA A 150 -6.92 -8.32 1.47
C ALA A 150 -7.23 -9.05 2.77
N ASN A 151 -6.46 -8.76 3.81
CA ASN A 151 -6.71 -9.26 5.15
C ASN A 151 -6.35 -8.18 6.17
N TYR A 152 -7.28 -7.89 7.07
CA TYR A 152 -7.11 -6.86 8.09
C TYR A 152 -6.29 -7.33 9.29
N ASN A 153 -6.19 -8.64 9.51
CA ASN A 153 -5.41 -9.22 10.60
C ASN A 153 -4.82 -10.58 10.22
N ASN A 154 -3.71 -10.57 9.52
CA ASN A 154 -2.88 -11.75 9.28
C ASN A 154 -1.40 -11.37 9.45
N PRO A 155 -0.90 -11.19 10.70
CA PRO A 155 0.45 -10.75 10.94
C PRO A 155 1.51 -11.74 10.48
N ARG A 156 1.16 -13.01 10.28
CA ARG A 156 2.09 -14.01 9.74
C ARG A 156 2.43 -13.70 8.28
N GLU A 157 1.42 -13.55 7.45
CA GLU A 157 1.58 -13.28 6.03
C GLU A 157 2.14 -11.87 5.80
N THR A 158 1.64 -10.88 6.56
CA THR A 158 2.12 -9.51 6.51
C THR A 158 3.63 -9.43 6.76
N ARG A 159 4.17 -10.20 7.70
CA ARG A 159 5.61 -10.26 7.96
C ARG A 159 6.42 -10.82 6.80
N GLU A 160 5.89 -11.74 6.02
CA GLU A 160 6.59 -12.24 4.83
C GLU A 160 6.68 -11.15 3.75
N PHE A 161 5.63 -10.37 3.53
CA PHE A 161 5.69 -9.18 2.67
C PHE A 161 6.67 -8.14 3.21
N ASP A 162 6.66 -7.88 4.49
CA ASP A 162 7.54 -6.90 5.13
C ASP A 162 9.02 -7.31 5.07
N LYS A 163 9.34 -8.59 5.18
CA LYS A 163 10.70 -9.11 4.97
C LYS A 163 11.18 -8.88 3.54
N LEU A 164 10.36 -9.22 2.56
CA LEU A 164 10.67 -8.97 1.15
C LEU A 164 10.84 -7.48 0.88
N PHE A 165 9.94 -6.67 1.42
CA PHE A 165 10.03 -5.21 1.31
C PHE A 165 11.34 -4.69 1.91
N ALA A 166 11.71 -5.10 3.12
CA ALA A 166 12.93 -4.68 3.80
C ALA A 166 14.20 -5.05 3.01
N GLU A 167 14.24 -6.24 2.40
CA GLU A 167 15.34 -6.65 1.53
C GLU A 167 15.49 -5.71 0.33
N MET A 168 14.37 -5.42 -0.35
CA MET A 168 14.36 -4.50 -1.50
C MET A 168 14.70 -3.07 -1.08
N TRP A 169 14.20 -2.63 0.07
CA TRP A 169 14.41 -1.29 0.60
C TRP A 169 15.88 -0.99 0.89
N GLN A 170 16.59 -1.95 1.50
CA GLN A 170 18.02 -1.80 1.80
C GLN A 170 18.88 -1.60 0.54
N ARG A 171 18.45 -2.13 -0.59
CA ARG A 171 19.15 -2.05 -1.87
C ARG A 171 18.55 -1.00 -2.82
N SER A 172 17.51 -0.30 -2.38
CA SER A 172 16.85 0.71 -3.18
C SER A 172 17.58 2.05 -3.15
N GLN A 173 17.28 2.89 -4.15
CA GLN A 173 17.81 4.24 -4.23
C GLN A 173 16.70 5.26 -4.15
N VAL A 174 16.99 6.38 -3.49
CA VAL A 174 16.10 7.54 -3.52
C VAL A 174 15.99 8.02 -4.95
N ASP A 175 14.78 8.09 -5.47
CA ASP A 175 14.57 8.54 -6.83
C ASP A 175 14.76 10.07 -6.94
N SER A 176 15.82 10.47 -7.66
CA SER A 176 16.16 11.87 -7.83
C SER A 176 15.10 12.66 -8.61
N GLU A 177 14.38 12.00 -9.51
CA GLU A 177 13.32 12.61 -10.29
C GLU A 177 12.10 12.95 -9.42
N ILE A 178 11.76 12.07 -8.48
CA ILE A 178 10.68 12.30 -7.51
C ILE A 178 11.05 13.43 -6.54
N ARG A 179 12.33 13.52 -6.16
CA ARG A 179 12.81 14.59 -5.25
C ARG A 179 12.89 15.98 -5.84
N ARG A 180 13.05 16.09 -7.15
CA ARG A 180 13.14 17.41 -7.79
C ARG A 180 11.82 18.15 -7.65
N LEU A 181 11.86 19.28 -6.95
CA LEU A 181 10.83 20.30 -7.05
C LEU A 181 10.87 20.83 -8.47
N ASN A 182 9.79 20.75 -9.20
CA ASN A 182 9.62 21.54 -10.41
C ASN A 182 9.53 23.01 -9.95
N ILE A 183 10.65 23.72 -10.08
CA ILE A 183 10.71 25.16 -9.89
C ILE A 183 10.13 25.81 -11.13
#